data_0a4e479bf7832a384bcdf4938e6f01cb
#
_entry.id   0a4e479bf7832a384bcdf4938e6f01cb
#
_cell.length_a   1.000
_cell.length_b   1.000
_cell.length_c   1.000
_cell.angle_alpha   90.00
_cell.angle_beta   90.00
_cell.angle_gamma   90.00
#
_symmetry.space_group_name_H-M   'P 1'
#
loop_
_entity.id
_entity.type
_entity.pdbx_description
1 polymer ?
#
loop_
_entity_poly.entity_id
_entity_poly.type
_entity_poly.pdbx_seq_one_letter_code
_entity_poly.pdbx_strand_id
1 'polypeptide(L)'
;MFAINPALTSLLESFGLTTLLGGLLATASRRRPRAVELGCVVVGLTALWVTNQHRLQPWAYQGWLYAAVFALASPPQAKRALTVLTISVYAYSSLGKFDQQFLRTVGPDFVRVLMPWLTPDATTGRFGIAESAVLTLPLAELSIAVLLTIPRTRRWGGFAAITMHLLLLLVLGPLGLGHSTAVLIWNLFLAVQAWLLFVRRPHESASPGEATAAIADRSSPPPPAPKPESATDPLATYRGYAVTLIVITAVALPLGERLPAGRTDGYWDHWLSWALYSPHTSRVEIEIHRSQLDSLSAEAVRHSRVGRDDDGWHELRIDRWSLAELAVPVYPQARFQLGIAQKIAAQLESPAAIRVKIRGVSNRRSGQRHETWLLGANEINQATRHYWLLPKP
;
A
#
# COMPACT_ATOMS: atom_id res chain seq x y z
N MET A 1 19.45 -3.54 3.32
CA MET A 1 19.03 -4.91 3.57
C MET A 1 20.26 -5.80 3.45
N PHE A 2 20.50 -6.71 4.37
CA PHE A 2 21.72 -7.51 4.44
C PHE A 2 21.78 -8.52 3.29
N ALA A 3 22.98 -8.78 2.75
CA ALA A 3 23.19 -9.89 1.82
C ALA A 3 22.99 -11.21 2.57
N ILE A 4 21.82 -11.83 2.42
CA ILE A 4 21.48 -13.11 3.06
C ILE A 4 21.94 -14.23 2.10
N ASN A 5 22.57 -15.25 2.66
CA ASN A 5 22.94 -16.47 1.92
C ASN A 5 21.71 -17.08 1.23
N PRO A 6 21.78 -17.56 -0.04
CA PRO A 6 20.66 -18.16 -0.76
C PRO A 6 19.94 -19.27 0.03
N ALA A 7 20.68 -20.14 0.72
CA ALA A 7 20.10 -21.19 1.57
C ALA A 7 19.29 -20.59 2.73
N LEU A 8 19.81 -19.56 3.39
CA LEU A 8 19.08 -18.87 4.46
C LEU A 8 17.84 -18.10 3.92
N THR A 9 17.92 -17.56 2.70
CA THR A 9 16.77 -16.93 2.03
C THR A 9 15.65 -17.96 1.84
N SER A 10 15.95 -19.14 1.29
CA SER A 10 14.98 -20.21 1.07
C SER A 10 14.36 -20.71 2.38
N LEU A 11 15.16 -20.86 3.42
CA LEU A 11 14.67 -21.24 4.76
C LEU A 11 13.73 -20.17 5.33
N LEU A 12 14.08 -18.90 5.24
CA LEU A 12 13.24 -17.79 5.71
C LEU A 12 11.95 -17.68 4.91
N GLU A 13 11.98 -17.94 3.61
CA GLU A 13 10.78 -17.96 2.77
C GLU A 13 9.85 -19.10 3.16
N SER A 14 10.37 -20.31 3.30
CA SER A 14 9.60 -21.48 3.73
C SER A 14 9.01 -21.28 5.13
N PHE A 15 9.81 -20.78 6.07
CA PHE A 15 9.36 -20.42 7.41
C PHE A 15 8.28 -19.35 7.37
N GLY A 16 8.50 -18.26 6.63
CA GLY A 16 7.56 -17.16 6.49
C GLY A 16 6.23 -17.62 5.90
N LEU A 17 6.27 -18.41 4.83
CA LEU A 17 5.06 -18.93 4.19
C LEU A 17 4.30 -19.89 5.10
N THR A 18 4.98 -20.84 5.74
CA THR A 18 4.35 -21.81 6.65
C THR A 18 3.72 -21.10 7.85
N THR A 19 4.45 -20.15 8.44
CA THR A 19 3.97 -19.39 9.60
C THR A 19 2.77 -18.51 9.23
N LEU A 20 2.82 -17.84 8.06
CA LEU A 20 1.71 -17.03 7.56
C LEU A 20 0.47 -17.88 7.30
N LEU A 21 0.60 -18.96 6.54
CA LEU A 21 -0.53 -19.83 6.20
C LEU A 21 -1.12 -20.50 7.43
N GLY A 22 -0.27 -21.00 8.34
CA GLY A 22 -0.70 -21.58 9.62
C GLY A 22 -1.45 -20.57 10.48
N GLY A 23 -0.94 -19.34 10.59
CA GLY A 23 -1.60 -18.24 11.29
C GLY A 23 -2.94 -17.85 10.67
N LEU A 24 -3.03 -17.73 9.36
CA LEU A 24 -4.27 -17.41 8.65
C LEU A 24 -5.32 -18.51 8.80
N LEU A 25 -4.95 -19.77 8.60
CA LEU A 25 -5.86 -20.92 8.75
C LEU A 25 -6.37 -21.03 10.19
N ALA A 26 -5.49 -20.89 11.17
CA ALA A 26 -5.87 -20.91 12.58
C ALA A 26 -6.78 -19.74 12.95
N THR A 27 -6.53 -18.54 12.40
CA THR A 27 -7.39 -17.37 12.59
C THR A 27 -8.76 -17.58 11.96
N ALA A 28 -8.83 -18.13 10.76
CA ALA A 28 -10.08 -18.38 10.02
C ALA A 28 -10.93 -19.48 10.68
N SER A 29 -10.30 -20.49 11.31
CA SER A 29 -11.00 -21.61 11.96
C SER A 29 -11.63 -21.25 13.31
N ARG A 30 -11.34 -20.07 13.85
CA ARG A 30 -11.79 -19.66 15.18
C ARG A 30 -12.74 -18.45 15.13
N ARG A 31 -13.78 -18.49 15.96
CA ARG A 31 -14.66 -17.32 16.15
C ARG A 31 -13.94 -16.13 16.81
N ARG A 32 -12.91 -16.40 17.62
CA ARG A 32 -12.07 -15.38 18.25
C ARG A 32 -10.61 -15.82 18.12
N PRO A 33 -9.85 -15.21 17.20
CA PRO A 33 -8.42 -15.50 17.04
C PRO A 33 -7.66 -15.16 18.31
N ARG A 34 -6.62 -15.96 18.61
CA ARG A 34 -5.70 -15.72 19.71
C ARG A 34 -4.57 -14.81 19.27
N ALA A 35 -3.94 -14.10 20.21
CA ALA A 35 -2.78 -13.26 19.95
C ALA A 35 -1.63 -14.00 19.25
N VAL A 36 -1.43 -15.28 19.58
CA VAL A 36 -0.38 -16.13 18.96
C VAL A 36 -0.64 -16.33 17.47
N GLU A 37 -1.86 -16.62 17.05
CA GLU A 37 -2.23 -16.84 15.64
C GLU A 37 -2.01 -15.58 14.80
N LEU A 38 -2.42 -14.44 15.34
CA LEU A 38 -2.18 -13.13 14.73
C LEU A 38 -0.69 -12.75 14.73
N GLY A 39 0.04 -13.13 15.79
CA GLY A 39 1.49 -12.99 15.86
C GLY A 39 2.20 -13.81 14.76
N CYS A 40 1.72 -15.00 14.45
CA CYS A 40 2.22 -15.79 13.32
C CYS A 40 2.02 -15.08 11.99
N VAL A 41 0.87 -14.41 11.76
CA VAL A 41 0.66 -13.61 10.56
C VAL A 41 1.67 -12.46 10.46
N VAL A 42 1.91 -11.75 11.57
CA VAL A 42 2.90 -10.66 11.63
C VAL A 42 4.31 -11.16 11.31
N VAL A 43 4.75 -12.23 11.98
CA VAL A 43 6.09 -12.80 11.80
C VAL A 43 6.27 -13.36 10.38
N GLY A 44 5.26 -14.09 9.87
CA GLY A 44 5.28 -14.67 8.53
C GLY A 44 5.41 -13.60 7.44
N LEU A 45 4.59 -12.56 7.48
CA LEU A 45 4.69 -11.44 6.53
C LEU A 45 6.03 -10.72 6.64
N THR A 46 6.54 -10.49 7.85
CA THR A 46 7.85 -9.85 8.06
C THR A 46 8.96 -10.68 7.43
N ALA A 47 8.99 -11.99 7.65
CA ALA A 47 9.98 -12.89 7.07
C ALA A 47 9.93 -12.85 5.53
N LEU A 48 8.74 -12.88 4.94
CA LEU A 48 8.55 -12.82 3.49
C LEU A 48 8.99 -11.46 2.90
N TRP A 49 8.80 -10.36 3.60
CA TRP A 49 9.26 -9.04 3.13
C TRP A 49 10.77 -8.86 3.23
N VAL A 50 11.40 -9.45 4.26
CA VAL A 50 12.85 -9.44 4.41
C VAL A 50 13.53 -10.20 3.27
N THR A 51 12.91 -11.25 2.76
CA THR A 51 13.45 -12.04 1.65
C THR A 51 13.17 -11.41 0.28
N ASN A 52 11.98 -10.84 0.09
CA ASN A 52 11.58 -10.22 -1.18
C ASN A 52 10.67 -9.01 -0.96
N GLN A 53 11.21 -7.83 -1.23
CA GLN A 53 10.49 -6.56 -1.06
C GLN A 53 9.26 -6.44 -1.99
N HIS A 54 9.22 -7.13 -3.12
CA HIS A 54 8.07 -7.10 -4.03
C HIS A 54 6.78 -7.61 -3.37
N ARG A 55 6.89 -8.46 -2.34
CA ARG A 55 5.77 -8.95 -1.53
C ARG A 55 5.19 -7.90 -0.57
N LEU A 56 5.88 -6.75 -0.39
CA LEU A 56 5.43 -5.64 0.44
C LEU A 56 4.38 -4.81 -0.31
N GLN A 57 3.22 -5.38 -0.53
CA GLN A 57 2.09 -4.72 -1.17
C GLN A 57 1.26 -3.94 -0.14
N PRO A 58 0.57 -2.84 -0.52
CA PRO A 58 -0.20 -2.03 0.43
C PRO A 58 -1.24 -2.81 1.24
N TRP A 59 -1.92 -3.76 0.62
CA TRP A 59 -2.89 -4.63 1.31
C TRP A 59 -2.23 -5.58 2.31
N ALA A 60 -1.02 -6.08 2.01
CA ALA A 60 -0.25 -6.93 2.91
C ALA A 60 0.25 -6.11 4.12
N TYR A 61 0.69 -4.86 3.89
CA TYR A 61 1.07 -3.94 4.95
C TYR A 61 -0.11 -3.61 5.86
N GLN A 62 -1.29 -3.32 5.29
CA GLN A 62 -2.50 -3.11 6.07
C GLN A 62 -2.87 -4.35 6.89
N GLY A 63 -2.79 -5.54 6.29
CA GLY A 63 -3.03 -6.81 6.97
C GLY A 63 -2.08 -7.04 8.15
N TRP A 64 -0.80 -6.72 7.97
CA TRP A 64 0.22 -6.78 9.02
C TRP A 64 -0.09 -5.84 10.19
N LEU A 65 -0.41 -4.56 9.90
CA LEU A 65 -0.79 -3.59 10.93
C LEU A 65 -2.02 -4.05 11.71
N TYR A 66 -3.02 -4.59 11.02
CA TYR A 66 -4.25 -5.05 11.65
C TYR A 66 -4.02 -6.29 12.51
N ALA A 67 -3.24 -7.25 12.02
CA ALA A 67 -2.87 -8.42 12.81
C ALA A 67 -2.11 -8.02 14.07
N ALA A 68 -1.15 -7.09 13.98
CA ALA A 68 -0.40 -6.56 15.12
C ALA A 68 -1.33 -5.85 16.13
N VAL A 69 -2.23 -4.99 15.64
CA VAL A 69 -3.21 -4.31 16.51
C VAL A 69 -4.13 -5.31 17.19
N PHE A 70 -4.71 -6.26 16.47
CA PHE A 70 -5.62 -7.25 17.06
C PHE A 70 -4.92 -8.23 18.01
N ALA A 71 -3.62 -8.51 17.81
CA ALA A 71 -2.83 -9.35 18.71
C ALA A 71 -2.60 -8.68 20.08
N LEU A 72 -2.51 -7.34 20.11
CA LEU A 72 -2.07 -6.58 21.28
C LEU A 72 -3.18 -5.78 21.96
N ALA A 73 -4.16 -5.29 21.18
CA ALA A 73 -5.16 -4.34 21.64
C ALA A 73 -6.39 -5.00 22.28
N SER A 74 -6.97 -4.35 23.27
CA SER A 74 -8.34 -4.62 23.68
C SER A 74 -9.33 -4.18 22.59
N PRO A 75 -10.57 -4.72 22.54
CA PRO A 75 -11.54 -4.37 21.49
C PRO A 75 -11.78 -2.86 21.31
N PRO A 76 -11.92 -2.03 22.37
CA PRO A 76 -12.07 -0.59 22.23
C PRO A 76 -10.80 0.09 21.67
N GLN A 77 -9.61 -0.36 22.09
CA GLN A 77 -8.33 0.14 21.58
C GLN A 77 -8.14 -0.23 20.11
N ALA A 78 -8.44 -1.48 19.73
CA ALA A 78 -8.39 -1.93 18.35
C ALA A 78 -9.28 -1.07 17.45
N LYS A 79 -10.54 -0.83 17.86
CA LYS A 79 -11.47 0.03 17.11
C LYS A 79 -10.91 1.44 16.91
N ARG A 80 -10.31 2.05 17.95
CA ARG A 80 -9.69 3.38 17.85
C ARG A 80 -8.48 3.36 16.90
N ALA A 81 -7.58 2.38 17.07
CA ALA A 81 -6.40 2.21 16.23
C ALA A 81 -6.77 2.05 14.75
N LEU A 82 -7.71 1.15 14.44
CA LEU A 82 -8.18 0.92 13.08
C LEU A 82 -8.87 2.17 12.50
N THR A 83 -9.63 2.91 13.30
CA THR A 83 -10.23 4.19 12.87
C THR A 83 -9.14 5.18 12.43
N VAL A 84 -8.10 5.37 13.24
CA VAL A 84 -7.00 6.30 12.94
C VAL A 84 -6.22 5.83 11.70
N LEU A 85 -5.87 4.55 11.62
CA LEU A 85 -5.19 3.98 10.47
C LEU A 85 -6.01 4.13 9.18
N THR A 86 -7.32 3.88 9.23
CA THR A 86 -8.21 4.04 8.07
C THR A 86 -8.28 5.49 7.60
N ILE A 87 -8.42 6.44 8.51
CA ILE A 87 -8.40 7.87 8.17
C ILE A 87 -7.06 8.25 7.53
N SER A 88 -5.94 7.73 8.05
CA SER A 88 -4.62 8.01 7.49
C SER A 88 -4.45 7.48 6.06
N VAL A 89 -5.03 6.30 5.75
CA VAL A 89 -5.05 5.76 4.38
C VAL A 89 -5.69 6.76 3.41
N TYR A 90 -6.91 7.24 3.71
CA TYR A 90 -7.59 8.21 2.84
C TYR A 90 -6.83 9.53 2.74
N ALA A 91 -6.33 10.04 3.86
CA ALA A 91 -5.60 11.30 3.88
C ALA A 91 -4.31 11.23 3.02
N TYR A 92 -3.47 10.24 3.24
CA TYR A 92 -2.21 10.12 2.51
C TYR A 92 -2.40 9.71 1.05
N SER A 93 -3.34 8.83 0.75
CA SER A 93 -3.70 8.45 -0.60
C SER A 93 -4.19 9.66 -1.41
N SER A 94 -5.08 10.46 -0.83
CA SER A 94 -5.52 11.71 -1.44
C SER A 94 -4.35 12.68 -1.67
N LEU A 95 -3.60 12.99 -0.60
CA LEU A 95 -2.48 13.93 -0.66
C LEU A 95 -1.39 13.49 -1.65
N GLY A 96 -1.23 12.20 -1.89
CA GLY A 96 -0.34 11.65 -2.92
C GLY A 96 -0.74 12.02 -4.35
N LYS A 97 -2.04 12.23 -4.59
CA LYS A 97 -2.62 12.51 -5.91
C LYS A 97 -2.66 14.00 -6.28
N PHE A 98 -2.38 14.92 -5.34
CA PHE A 98 -2.17 16.34 -5.69
C PHE A 98 -0.81 16.52 -6.36
N ASP A 99 -0.71 16.04 -7.58
CA ASP A 99 0.49 16.02 -8.40
C ASP A 99 0.12 16.15 -9.88
N GLN A 100 0.86 16.99 -10.63
CA GLN A 100 0.61 17.24 -12.03
C GLN A 100 0.71 15.96 -12.89
N GLN A 101 1.55 15.01 -12.50
CA GLN A 101 1.62 13.72 -13.19
C GLN A 101 0.32 12.92 -13.02
N PHE A 102 -0.28 12.94 -11.81
CA PHE A 102 -1.57 12.29 -11.59
C PHE A 102 -2.65 12.89 -12.49
N LEU A 103 -2.71 14.22 -12.57
CA LEU A 103 -3.69 14.92 -13.39
C LEU A 103 -3.56 14.60 -14.88
N ARG A 104 -2.35 14.26 -15.35
CA ARG A 104 -2.08 14.03 -16.79
C ARG A 104 -1.95 12.56 -17.18
N THR A 105 -1.84 11.64 -16.21
CA THR A 105 -1.61 10.20 -16.51
C THR A 105 -2.68 9.32 -15.93
N VAL A 106 -2.63 9.03 -14.63
CA VAL A 106 -3.50 8.05 -13.97
C VAL A 106 -4.94 8.58 -13.82
N GLY A 107 -5.10 9.83 -13.44
CA GLY A 107 -6.42 10.42 -13.18
C GLY A 107 -7.35 10.44 -14.40
N PRO A 108 -6.87 10.82 -15.61
CA PRO A 108 -7.68 10.77 -16.82
C PRO A 108 -8.22 9.37 -17.16
N ASP A 109 -7.46 8.31 -16.86
CA ASP A 109 -7.93 6.95 -17.09
C ASP A 109 -9.13 6.60 -16.19
N PHE A 110 -9.13 7.07 -14.94
CA PHE A 110 -10.25 6.91 -14.02
C PHE A 110 -11.48 7.70 -14.49
N VAL A 111 -11.28 8.96 -14.89
CA VAL A 111 -12.37 9.81 -15.40
C VAL A 111 -12.96 9.23 -16.68
N ARG A 112 -12.14 8.69 -17.59
CA ARG A 112 -12.59 8.09 -18.84
C ARG A 112 -13.56 6.93 -18.61
N VAL A 113 -13.33 6.12 -17.58
CA VAL A 113 -14.23 5.01 -17.22
C VAL A 113 -15.52 5.51 -16.58
N LEU A 114 -15.43 6.51 -15.67
CA LEU A 114 -16.59 7.01 -14.93
C LEU A 114 -17.46 7.95 -15.75
N MET A 115 -16.82 8.78 -16.60
CA MET A 115 -17.44 9.88 -17.34
C MET A 115 -16.85 9.96 -18.75
N PRO A 116 -17.11 8.97 -19.61
CA PRO A 116 -16.49 8.91 -20.95
C PRO A 116 -16.81 10.14 -21.81
N TRP A 117 -17.93 10.81 -21.55
CA TRP A 117 -18.32 12.06 -22.25
C TRP A 117 -17.50 13.31 -21.85
N LEU A 118 -16.72 13.23 -20.74
CA LEU A 118 -15.84 14.33 -20.31
C LEU A 118 -14.41 14.18 -20.84
N THR A 119 -14.11 13.12 -21.55
CA THR A 119 -12.76 12.94 -22.14
C THR A 119 -12.59 13.94 -23.27
N PRO A 120 -11.51 14.74 -23.27
CA PRO A 120 -11.23 15.65 -24.37
C PRO A 120 -11.05 14.84 -25.65
N ASP A 121 -11.68 15.30 -26.71
CA ASP A 121 -11.29 14.87 -28.03
C ASP A 121 -9.82 15.29 -28.23
N ALA A 122 -8.96 14.34 -28.59
CA ALA A 122 -7.53 14.57 -28.78
C ALA A 122 -7.22 15.70 -29.78
N THR A 123 -8.22 16.08 -30.58
CA THR A 123 -8.13 17.12 -31.61
C THR A 123 -8.34 18.55 -31.09
N THR A 124 -8.99 18.76 -29.94
CA THR A 124 -9.40 20.10 -29.49
C THR A 124 -8.52 20.76 -28.46
N GLY A 125 -7.53 20.08 -27.89
CA GLY A 125 -6.53 20.63 -26.95
C GLY A 125 -7.09 21.31 -25.69
N ARG A 126 -8.38 21.13 -25.37
CA ARG A 126 -9.02 21.74 -24.20
C ARG A 126 -8.73 20.94 -22.92
N PHE A 127 -7.54 21.12 -22.36
CA PHE A 127 -7.10 20.47 -21.13
C PHE A 127 -7.85 20.92 -19.85
N GLY A 128 -8.40 22.12 -19.81
CA GLY A 128 -8.90 22.72 -18.58
C GLY A 128 -10.07 21.99 -17.89
N ILE A 129 -11.06 21.50 -18.65
CA ILE A 129 -12.22 20.79 -18.07
C ILE A 129 -11.81 19.40 -17.60
N ALA A 130 -10.93 18.72 -18.34
CA ALA A 130 -10.45 17.39 -17.98
C ALA A 130 -9.59 17.40 -16.69
N GLU A 131 -8.69 18.37 -16.55
CA GLU A 131 -7.85 18.50 -15.33
C GLU A 131 -8.71 18.82 -14.10
N SER A 132 -9.73 19.67 -14.21
CA SER A 132 -10.64 19.96 -13.10
C SER A 132 -11.50 18.74 -12.72
N ALA A 133 -11.97 17.97 -13.70
CA ALA A 133 -12.68 16.71 -13.44
C ALA A 133 -11.78 15.69 -12.71
N VAL A 134 -10.52 15.55 -13.14
CA VAL A 134 -9.54 14.69 -12.49
C VAL A 134 -9.26 15.13 -11.05
N LEU A 135 -9.18 16.44 -10.78
CA LEU A 135 -8.93 16.99 -9.46
C LEU A 135 -10.05 16.66 -8.47
N THR A 136 -11.28 16.41 -8.95
CA THR A 136 -12.38 15.98 -8.07
C THR A 136 -12.09 14.65 -7.37
N LEU A 137 -11.29 13.75 -7.95
CA LEU A 137 -10.95 12.45 -7.37
C LEU A 137 -10.19 12.60 -6.05
N PRO A 138 -9.01 13.27 -5.99
CA PRO A 138 -8.31 13.47 -4.73
C PRO A 138 -9.09 14.37 -3.77
N LEU A 139 -9.87 15.35 -4.23
CA LEU A 139 -10.70 16.19 -3.37
C LEU A 139 -11.80 15.37 -2.68
N ALA A 140 -12.46 14.48 -3.40
CA ALA A 140 -13.47 13.58 -2.83
C ALA A 140 -12.86 12.66 -1.76
N GLU A 141 -11.69 12.07 -2.04
CA GLU A 141 -10.98 11.21 -1.09
C GLU A 141 -10.52 11.99 0.15
N LEU A 142 -10.02 13.23 -0.01
CA LEU A 142 -9.68 14.10 1.11
C LEU A 142 -10.90 14.47 1.94
N SER A 143 -12.02 14.75 1.29
CA SER A 143 -13.30 15.06 1.96
C SER A 143 -13.76 13.87 2.80
N ILE A 144 -13.60 12.64 2.32
CA ILE A 144 -13.86 11.42 3.10
C ILE A 144 -12.98 11.40 4.35
N ALA A 145 -11.67 11.64 4.24
CA ALA A 145 -10.77 11.68 5.39
C ALA A 145 -11.21 12.72 6.43
N VAL A 146 -11.60 13.91 6.00
CA VAL A 146 -12.10 14.99 6.86
C VAL A 146 -13.40 14.58 7.53
N LEU A 147 -14.39 14.08 6.79
CA LEU A 147 -15.68 13.63 7.33
C LEU A 147 -15.50 12.50 8.35
N LEU A 148 -14.58 11.57 8.13
CA LEU A 148 -14.28 10.48 9.05
C LEU A 148 -13.59 10.96 10.34
N THR A 149 -12.83 12.04 10.28
CA THR A 149 -12.13 12.61 11.44
C THR A 149 -13.12 13.25 12.42
N ILE A 150 -14.16 13.91 11.92
CA ILE A 150 -15.13 14.65 12.73
C ILE A 150 -16.23 13.68 13.23
N PRO A 151 -16.42 13.51 14.55
CA PRO A 151 -17.38 12.52 15.10
C PRO A 151 -18.80 12.67 14.59
N ARG A 152 -19.26 13.91 14.40
CA ARG A 152 -20.65 14.20 13.95
C ARG A 152 -20.91 13.81 12.50
N THR A 153 -19.91 13.89 11.64
CA THR A 153 -20.01 13.59 10.19
C THR A 153 -19.47 12.21 9.82
N ARG A 154 -18.89 11.49 10.78
CA ARG A 154 -18.18 10.21 10.56
C ARG A 154 -19.04 9.17 9.84
N ARG A 155 -20.35 9.10 10.14
CA ARG A 155 -21.25 8.17 9.46
C ARG A 155 -21.42 8.50 7.97
N TRP A 156 -21.55 9.77 7.64
CA TRP A 156 -21.62 10.24 6.25
C TRP A 156 -20.29 9.99 5.51
N GLY A 157 -19.16 10.24 6.18
CA GLY A 157 -17.85 9.85 5.68
C GLY A 157 -17.75 8.34 5.40
N GLY A 158 -18.36 7.50 6.26
CA GLY A 158 -18.43 6.06 6.05
C GLY A 158 -19.23 5.68 4.80
N PHE A 159 -20.40 6.27 4.57
CA PHE A 159 -21.18 6.06 3.35
C PHE A 159 -20.42 6.54 2.11
N ALA A 160 -19.81 7.71 2.16
CA ALA A 160 -18.99 8.24 1.06
C ALA A 160 -17.81 7.32 0.73
N ALA A 161 -17.14 6.77 1.75
CA ALA A 161 -16.06 5.79 1.58
C ALA A 161 -16.54 4.50 0.90
N ILE A 162 -17.68 3.96 1.33
CA ILE A 162 -18.29 2.77 0.71
C ILE A 162 -18.59 3.06 -0.77
N THR A 163 -19.27 4.17 -1.06
CA THR A 163 -19.60 4.57 -2.44
C THR A 163 -18.34 4.71 -3.28
N MET A 164 -17.30 5.36 -2.77
CA MET A 164 -16.01 5.49 -3.47
C MET A 164 -15.41 4.13 -3.79
N HIS A 165 -15.37 3.18 -2.85
CA HIS A 165 -14.80 1.85 -3.10
C HIS A 165 -15.65 1.04 -4.09
N LEU A 166 -16.97 1.17 -4.09
CA LEU A 166 -17.83 0.55 -5.09
C LEU A 166 -17.58 1.14 -6.48
N LEU A 167 -17.40 2.46 -6.59
CA LEU A 167 -16.99 3.09 -7.86
C LEU A 167 -15.59 2.64 -8.29
N LEU A 168 -14.65 2.50 -7.36
CA LEU A 168 -13.33 1.96 -7.67
C LEU A 168 -13.39 0.49 -8.14
N LEU A 169 -14.28 -0.33 -7.62
CA LEU A 169 -14.50 -1.69 -8.15
C LEU A 169 -14.96 -1.66 -9.60
N LEU A 170 -15.83 -0.70 -9.98
CA LEU A 170 -16.25 -0.53 -11.35
C LEU A 170 -15.08 -0.05 -12.24
N VAL A 171 -14.36 0.98 -11.80
CA VAL A 171 -13.24 1.59 -12.56
C VAL A 171 -12.09 0.60 -12.75
N LEU A 172 -11.71 -0.10 -11.70
CA LEU A 172 -10.56 -1.00 -11.69
C LEU A 172 -10.92 -2.41 -12.16
N GLY A 173 -12.20 -2.74 -12.22
CA GLY A 173 -12.69 -4.06 -12.59
C GLY A 173 -12.57 -4.38 -14.09
N PRO A 174 -13.10 -5.54 -14.49
CA PRO A 174 -13.04 -5.99 -15.89
C PRO A 174 -13.76 -5.08 -16.89
N LEU A 175 -14.74 -4.31 -16.42
CA LEU A 175 -15.49 -3.33 -17.24
C LEU A 175 -14.74 -2.00 -17.41
N GLY A 176 -13.64 -1.79 -16.68
CA GLY A 176 -12.83 -0.58 -16.71
C GLY A 176 -11.38 -0.88 -17.07
N LEU A 177 -10.48 -0.69 -16.11
CA LEU A 177 -9.02 -0.76 -16.32
C LEU A 177 -8.43 -2.17 -16.22
N GLY A 178 -9.20 -3.19 -15.85
CA GLY A 178 -8.77 -4.59 -15.79
C GLY A 178 -7.65 -4.86 -14.79
N HIS A 179 -7.70 -4.26 -13.60
CA HIS A 179 -6.71 -4.48 -12.54
C HIS A 179 -6.79 -5.91 -11.96
N SER A 180 -5.75 -6.30 -11.23
CA SER A 180 -5.65 -7.62 -10.61
C SER A 180 -6.76 -7.87 -9.58
N THR A 181 -7.16 -9.13 -9.43
CA THR A 181 -8.18 -9.58 -8.47
C THR A 181 -7.83 -9.16 -7.03
N ALA A 182 -6.55 -9.13 -6.67
CA ALA A 182 -6.10 -8.69 -5.34
C ALA A 182 -6.51 -7.24 -5.04
N VAL A 183 -6.40 -6.34 -6.01
CA VAL A 183 -6.83 -4.94 -5.89
C VAL A 183 -8.34 -4.84 -5.71
N LEU A 184 -9.12 -5.66 -6.44
CA LEU A 184 -10.58 -5.69 -6.31
C LEU A 184 -11.02 -6.22 -4.94
N ILE A 185 -10.45 -7.32 -4.49
CA ILE A 185 -10.71 -7.86 -3.14
C ILE A 185 -10.37 -6.84 -2.06
N TRP A 186 -9.26 -6.13 -2.21
CA TRP A 186 -8.86 -5.10 -1.25
C TRP A 186 -9.85 -3.92 -1.22
N ASN A 187 -10.34 -3.44 -2.36
CA ASN A 187 -11.38 -2.40 -2.40
C ASN A 187 -12.69 -2.86 -1.74
N LEU A 188 -13.10 -4.11 -1.99
CA LEU A 188 -14.26 -4.70 -1.32
C LEU A 188 -14.05 -4.77 0.21
N PHE A 189 -12.87 -5.19 0.64
CA PHE A 189 -12.49 -5.20 2.06
C PHE A 189 -12.58 -3.80 2.68
N LEU A 190 -12.07 -2.76 2.00
CA LEU A 190 -12.13 -1.38 2.47
C LEU A 190 -13.56 -0.85 2.57
N ALA A 191 -14.46 -1.24 1.65
CA ALA A 191 -15.88 -0.91 1.73
C ALA A 191 -16.54 -1.57 2.95
N VAL A 192 -16.29 -2.86 3.19
CA VAL A 192 -16.79 -3.59 4.37
C VAL A 192 -16.23 -3.00 5.65
N GLN A 193 -14.95 -2.67 5.67
CA GLN A 193 -14.29 -2.00 6.80
C GLN A 193 -14.93 -0.65 7.13
N ALA A 194 -15.19 0.18 6.11
CA ALA A 194 -15.84 1.47 6.30
C ALA A 194 -17.25 1.30 6.91
N TRP A 195 -17.99 0.28 6.44
CA TRP A 195 -19.30 -0.04 7.03
C TRP A 195 -19.17 -0.47 8.49
N LEU A 196 -18.24 -1.38 8.82
CA LEU A 196 -18.07 -1.90 10.19
C LEU A 196 -17.62 -0.81 11.18
N LEU A 197 -16.69 0.06 10.76
CA LEU A 197 -16.09 1.06 11.65
C LEU A 197 -16.96 2.30 11.83
N PHE A 198 -17.67 2.74 10.79
CA PHE A 198 -18.26 4.07 10.75
C PHE A 198 -19.78 4.09 10.57
N VAL A 199 -20.38 3.07 9.95
CA VAL A 199 -21.81 3.04 9.62
C VAL A 199 -22.61 2.16 10.57
N ARG A 200 -22.09 0.97 10.87
CA ARG A 200 -22.76 -0.01 11.73
C ARG A 200 -22.93 0.56 13.13
N ARG A 201 -24.20 0.68 13.58
CA ARG A 201 -24.47 1.00 14.98
C ARG A 201 -24.11 -0.23 15.85
N PRO A 202 -23.47 -0.03 17.00
CA PRO A 202 -23.43 -1.08 18.00
C PRO A 202 -24.88 -1.49 18.29
N HIS A 203 -25.16 -2.78 18.29
CA HIS A 203 -26.40 -3.25 18.86
C HIS A 203 -26.29 -2.89 20.35
N GLU A 204 -27.04 -1.89 20.80
CA GLU A 204 -27.34 -1.71 22.21
C GLU A 204 -28.06 -3.01 22.58
N SER A 205 -27.34 -3.94 23.16
CA SER A 205 -27.94 -5.02 23.92
C SER A 205 -28.62 -4.31 25.07
N ALA A 206 -29.92 -4.01 24.90
CA ALA A 206 -30.76 -3.65 26.01
C ALA A 206 -30.53 -4.74 27.03
N SER A 207 -29.91 -4.39 28.15
CA SER A 207 -29.76 -5.30 29.27
C SER A 207 -31.18 -5.65 29.68
N PRO A 208 -31.59 -6.94 29.64
CA PRO A 208 -32.95 -7.31 30.05
C PRO A 208 -33.24 -6.96 31.50
N GLY A 209 -32.25 -6.44 32.24
CA GLY A 209 -32.33 -6.07 33.63
C GLY A 209 -32.80 -4.64 33.93
N GLU A 210 -32.70 -3.69 33.00
CA GLU A 210 -33.09 -2.29 33.32
C GLU A 210 -34.61 -2.04 33.31
N ALA A 211 -35.37 -2.83 32.55
CA ALA A 211 -36.83 -2.74 32.56
C ALA A 211 -37.47 -3.39 33.82
N THR A 212 -36.76 -4.29 34.48
CA THR A 212 -37.27 -5.00 35.67
C THR A 212 -36.79 -4.36 36.98
N ALA A 213 -35.71 -3.58 36.96
CA ALA A 213 -35.16 -2.91 38.15
C ALA A 213 -35.95 -1.67 38.59
N ALA A 214 -36.85 -1.15 37.74
CA ALA A 214 -37.67 0.02 38.13
C ALA A 214 -38.84 -0.31 39.06
N ILE A 215 -39.11 -1.58 39.35
CA ILE A 215 -40.25 -2.05 40.18
C ILE A 215 -39.79 -2.83 41.43
N ALA A 216 -38.52 -3.10 41.61
CA ALA A 216 -38.00 -3.88 42.75
C ALA A 216 -37.57 -2.96 43.90
N ASP A 217 -38.47 -2.87 44.84
CA ASP A 217 -38.33 -2.80 46.29
C ASP A 217 -37.15 -2.02 46.93
N ARG A 218 -37.57 -1.00 47.69
CA ARG A 218 -36.75 -0.15 48.56
C ARG A 218 -36.21 -0.85 49.84
N SER A 219 -36.22 -2.16 49.90
CA SER A 219 -35.78 -2.96 51.06
C SER A 219 -34.44 -3.69 50.86
N SER A 220 -33.70 -3.44 49.78
CA SER A 220 -32.37 -4.06 49.56
C SER A 220 -31.30 -3.39 50.41
N PRO A 221 -30.39 -4.16 51.06
CA PRO A 221 -29.25 -3.58 51.76
C PRO A 221 -28.35 -2.80 50.84
N PRO A 222 -27.63 -1.76 51.32
CA PRO A 222 -26.77 -0.95 50.52
C PRO A 222 -25.74 -1.82 49.78
N PRO A 223 -25.44 -1.52 48.52
CA PRO A 223 -24.47 -2.30 47.74
C PRO A 223 -23.12 -2.34 48.47
N PRO A 224 -22.45 -3.50 48.47
CA PRO A 224 -21.10 -3.62 49.06
C PRO A 224 -20.19 -2.55 48.48
N ALA A 225 -19.37 -1.95 49.34
CA ALA A 225 -18.38 -0.94 48.94
C ALA A 225 -17.61 -1.38 47.71
N PRO A 226 -17.36 -0.48 46.73
CA PRO A 226 -16.62 -0.85 45.52
C PRO A 226 -15.30 -1.50 45.96
N LYS A 227 -15.06 -2.72 45.46
CA LYS A 227 -13.78 -3.40 45.66
C LYS A 227 -12.66 -2.44 45.18
N PRO A 228 -11.58 -2.30 45.94
CA PRO A 228 -10.45 -1.47 45.57
C PRO A 228 -10.07 -1.83 44.13
N GLU A 229 -9.92 -0.78 43.28
CA GLU A 229 -9.51 -0.91 41.89
C GLU A 229 -8.34 -1.92 41.82
N SER A 230 -8.57 -3.03 41.13
CA SER A 230 -7.55 -4.04 40.90
C SER A 230 -6.35 -3.37 40.26
N ALA A 231 -5.16 -3.55 40.85
CA ALA A 231 -3.91 -3.06 40.30
C ALA A 231 -3.89 -3.30 38.80
N THR A 232 -3.72 -2.23 38.02
CA THR A 232 -3.71 -2.29 36.56
C THR A 232 -2.67 -3.32 36.14
N ASP A 233 -3.10 -4.35 35.41
CA ASP A 233 -2.20 -5.37 34.90
C ASP A 233 -1.05 -4.70 34.12
N PRO A 234 0.21 -4.78 34.57
CA PRO A 234 1.34 -4.13 33.89
C PRO A 234 1.46 -4.58 32.44
N LEU A 235 1.13 -5.84 32.13
CA LEU A 235 1.18 -6.38 30.77
C LEU A 235 0.12 -5.73 29.86
N ALA A 236 -1.08 -5.46 30.38
CA ALA A 236 -2.12 -4.75 29.64
C ALA A 236 -1.70 -3.30 29.30
N THR A 237 -0.99 -2.65 30.24
CA THR A 237 -0.43 -1.32 30.05
C THR A 237 0.64 -1.31 28.96
N TYR A 238 1.62 -2.23 28.99
CA TYR A 238 2.65 -2.36 27.96
C TYR A 238 2.08 -2.66 26.57
N ARG A 239 1.06 -3.52 26.47
CA ARG A 239 0.35 -3.79 25.22
C ARG A 239 -0.31 -2.52 24.66
N GLY A 240 -0.92 -1.71 25.53
CA GLY A 240 -1.51 -0.42 25.14
C GLY A 240 -0.46 0.53 24.55
N TYR A 241 0.71 0.65 25.16
CA TYR A 241 1.81 1.46 24.64
C TYR A 241 2.32 0.92 23.30
N ALA A 242 2.47 -0.39 23.13
CA ALA A 242 2.89 -0.99 21.88
C ALA A 242 1.91 -0.68 20.73
N VAL A 243 0.60 -0.79 20.98
CA VAL A 243 -0.44 -0.41 19.97
C VAL A 243 -0.33 1.06 19.62
N THR A 244 -0.19 1.92 20.62
CA THR A 244 -0.04 3.37 20.41
C THR A 244 1.20 3.67 19.56
N LEU A 245 2.33 3.05 19.87
CA LEU A 245 3.57 3.20 19.10
C LEU A 245 3.40 2.75 17.65
N ILE A 246 2.78 1.57 17.41
CA ILE A 246 2.50 1.07 16.07
C ILE A 246 1.66 2.09 15.27
N VAL A 247 0.60 2.62 15.86
CA VAL A 247 -0.29 3.59 15.20
C VAL A 247 0.44 4.90 14.92
N ILE A 248 1.15 5.45 15.89
CA ILE A 248 1.94 6.69 15.72
C ILE A 248 2.97 6.48 14.61
N THR A 249 3.71 5.39 14.63
CA THR A 249 4.71 5.06 13.61
C THR A 249 4.08 4.96 12.23
N ALA A 250 2.98 4.20 12.07
CA ALA A 250 2.29 4.03 10.80
C ALA A 250 1.69 5.33 10.25
N VAL A 251 1.33 6.29 11.12
CA VAL A 251 0.80 7.60 10.72
C VAL A 251 1.91 8.62 10.49
N ALA A 252 2.99 8.58 11.25
CA ALA A 252 4.06 9.57 11.15
C ALA A 252 5.06 9.27 10.02
N LEU A 253 5.43 8.01 9.80
CA LEU A 253 6.43 7.64 8.79
C LEU A 253 6.09 8.08 7.36
N PRO A 254 4.82 8.07 6.90
CA PRO A 254 4.44 8.62 5.60
C PRO A 254 4.83 10.09 5.39
N LEU A 255 5.00 10.88 6.45
CA LEU A 255 5.54 12.23 6.34
C LEU A 255 6.98 12.24 5.81
N GLY A 256 7.74 11.18 6.10
CA GLY A 256 9.12 11.02 5.64
C GLY A 256 9.24 10.91 4.11
N GLU A 257 8.23 10.40 3.40
CA GLU A 257 8.21 10.41 1.93
C GLU A 257 8.16 11.84 1.35
N ARG A 258 7.62 12.79 2.11
CA ARG A 258 7.41 14.18 1.67
C ARG A 258 8.59 15.07 1.95
N LEU A 259 9.51 14.62 2.79
CA LEU A 259 10.73 15.39 3.11
C LEU A 259 11.71 15.26 1.94
N PRO A 260 12.34 16.36 1.52
CA PRO A 260 13.35 16.32 0.47
C PRO A 260 14.54 15.49 0.93
N ALA A 261 14.88 14.46 0.19
CA ALA A 261 15.97 13.53 0.48
C ALA A 261 17.02 13.52 -0.64
N GLY A 262 17.56 14.67 -0.99
CA GLY A 262 18.64 14.77 -1.95
C GLY A 262 18.33 14.10 -3.29
N ARG A 263 19.22 13.18 -3.72
CA ARG A 263 19.05 12.42 -4.99
C ARG A 263 18.15 11.20 -4.85
N THR A 264 17.85 10.76 -3.65
CA THR A 264 17.02 9.59 -3.35
C THR A 264 15.63 10.03 -2.92
N ASP A 265 14.65 9.19 -3.16
CA ASP A 265 13.24 9.46 -3.00
C ASP A 265 12.84 9.37 -1.54
N GLY A 266 12.65 10.49 -0.86
CA GLY A 266 12.13 10.56 0.49
C GLY A 266 12.83 9.64 1.51
N TYR A 267 12.54 9.84 2.78
CA TYR A 267 13.08 8.99 3.85
C TYR A 267 12.19 7.76 4.13
N TRP A 268 11.08 7.62 3.44
CA TRP A 268 10.14 6.53 3.65
C TRP A 268 9.61 5.96 2.33
N ASP A 269 9.09 4.76 2.40
CA ASP A 269 8.64 3.99 1.27
C ASP A 269 7.28 4.47 0.72
N HIS A 270 7.14 4.48 -0.61
CA HIS A 270 5.96 4.98 -1.31
C HIS A 270 4.68 4.21 -0.97
N TRP A 271 4.73 2.88 -0.99
CA TRP A 271 3.57 2.06 -0.68
C TRP A 271 3.22 2.04 0.81
N LEU A 272 4.24 2.09 1.68
CA LEU A 272 4.03 2.22 3.12
C LEU A 272 3.54 3.64 3.51
N SER A 273 3.61 4.58 2.59
CA SER A 273 3.04 5.93 2.72
C SER A 273 1.60 6.05 2.24
N TRP A 274 0.95 4.93 1.90
CA TRP A 274 -0.39 4.91 1.35
C TRP A 274 -0.55 5.73 0.06
N ALA A 275 0.53 5.92 -0.69
CA ALA A 275 0.54 6.72 -1.92
C ALA A 275 -0.09 5.93 -3.10
N LEU A 276 -1.35 5.52 -2.93
CA LEU A 276 -2.08 4.66 -3.84
C LEU A 276 -2.42 5.41 -5.13
N TYR A 277 -2.05 4.80 -6.27
CA TYR A 277 -2.24 5.40 -7.61
C TYR A 277 -1.55 6.76 -7.80
N SER A 278 -0.67 7.14 -6.88
CA SER A 278 0.15 8.33 -7.04
C SER A 278 1.34 8.04 -7.95
N PRO A 279 1.53 8.77 -9.06
CA PRO A 279 2.70 8.63 -9.89
C PRO A 279 3.91 9.40 -9.34
N HIS A 280 3.77 10.06 -8.19
CA HIS A 280 4.83 10.82 -7.50
C HIS A 280 5.84 9.90 -6.85
N THR A 281 6.51 9.09 -7.65
CA THR A 281 7.57 8.16 -7.24
C THR A 281 8.65 8.11 -8.32
N SER A 282 9.84 7.67 -7.95
CA SER A 282 10.90 7.40 -8.91
C SER A 282 10.67 6.09 -9.65
N ARG A 283 11.25 5.97 -10.82
CA ARG A 283 11.17 4.76 -11.64
C ARG A 283 12.41 4.60 -12.50
N VAL A 284 12.55 3.41 -13.06
CA VAL A 284 13.66 3.02 -13.92
C VAL A 284 13.10 2.53 -15.25
N GLU A 285 13.70 2.98 -16.33
CA GLU A 285 13.56 2.40 -17.67
C GLU A 285 14.83 1.62 -17.96
N ILE A 286 14.70 0.32 -18.25
CA ILE A 286 15.82 -0.60 -18.50
C ILE A 286 15.86 -0.86 -20.00
N GLU A 287 17.00 -0.66 -20.61
CA GLU A 287 17.21 -0.95 -22.02
C GLU A 287 18.39 -1.92 -22.19
N ILE A 288 18.21 -2.88 -23.09
CA ILE A 288 19.19 -3.95 -23.38
C ILE A 288 19.47 -3.93 -24.88
N HIS A 289 20.75 -4.00 -25.24
CA HIS A 289 21.14 -4.05 -26.62
C HIS A 289 20.71 -5.37 -27.27
N ARG A 290 20.22 -5.30 -28.52
CA ARG A 290 19.67 -6.46 -29.27
C ARG A 290 20.61 -7.67 -29.31
N SER A 291 21.93 -7.46 -29.29
CA SER A 291 22.92 -8.54 -29.33
C SER A 291 22.91 -9.43 -28.08
N GLN A 292 22.20 -9.04 -27.02
CA GLN A 292 22.17 -9.77 -25.75
C GLN A 292 20.74 -10.19 -25.36
N LEU A 293 19.77 -10.08 -26.25
CA LEU A 293 18.39 -10.50 -25.96
C LEU A 293 18.31 -12.02 -25.74
N ASP A 294 19.15 -12.80 -26.47
CA ASP A 294 19.22 -14.25 -26.34
C ASP A 294 19.77 -14.72 -24.99
N SER A 295 20.45 -13.83 -24.24
CA SER A 295 20.94 -14.10 -22.88
C SER A 295 19.85 -13.97 -21.82
N LEU A 296 18.68 -13.46 -22.19
CA LEU A 296 17.55 -13.27 -21.30
C LEU A 296 16.60 -14.46 -21.34
N SER A 297 15.75 -14.57 -20.30
CA SER A 297 14.64 -15.53 -20.34
C SER A 297 13.65 -15.18 -21.46
N ALA A 298 13.00 -16.20 -22.02
CA ALA A 298 11.97 -16.01 -23.06
C ALA A 298 10.85 -15.08 -22.60
N GLU A 299 10.54 -15.09 -21.31
CA GLU A 299 9.56 -14.21 -20.66
C GLU A 299 10.00 -12.75 -20.70
N ALA A 300 11.26 -12.47 -20.36
CA ALA A 300 11.81 -11.12 -20.42
C ALA A 300 11.82 -10.58 -21.86
N VAL A 301 12.21 -11.41 -22.82
CA VAL A 301 12.20 -11.03 -24.24
C VAL A 301 10.78 -10.73 -24.74
N ARG A 302 9.77 -11.52 -24.37
CA ARG A 302 8.35 -11.24 -24.71
C ARG A 302 7.87 -9.87 -24.21
N HIS A 303 8.41 -9.38 -23.13
CA HIS A 303 8.08 -8.09 -22.55
C HIS A 303 9.09 -6.98 -22.92
N SER A 304 9.96 -7.22 -23.90
CA SER A 304 10.80 -6.19 -24.50
C SER A 304 10.13 -5.57 -25.73
N ARG A 305 10.51 -4.34 -26.02
CA ARG A 305 10.11 -3.65 -27.26
C ARG A 305 11.28 -2.86 -27.82
N VAL A 306 11.32 -2.70 -29.13
CA VAL A 306 12.30 -1.83 -29.79
C VAL A 306 12.22 -0.44 -29.17
N GLY A 307 13.37 0.14 -28.85
CA GLY A 307 13.50 1.50 -28.37
C GLY A 307 12.93 2.53 -29.38
N ARG A 308 12.65 3.72 -28.90
CA ARG A 308 12.03 4.76 -29.75
C ARG A 308 12.90 5.18 -30.94
N ASP A 309 14.21 5.09 -30.77
CA ASP A 309 15.18 5.62 -31.73
C ASP A 309 15.67 4.57 -32.71
N ASP A 310 15.19 3.31 -32.60
CA ASP A 310 15.61 2.14 -33.41
C ASP A 310 17.14 1.99 -33.50
N ASP A 311 17.83 2.35 -32.42
CA ASP A 311 19.29 2.35 -32.27
C ASP A 311 19.89 1.00 -31.83
N GLY A 312 19.09 -0.06 -31.92
CA GLY A 312 19.44 -1.41 -31.50
C GLY A 312 19.23 -1.68 -30.00
N TRP A 313 18.64 -0.74 -29.27
CA TRP A 313 18.26 -0.93 -27.88
C TRP A 313 16.80 -1.32 -27.75
N HIS A 314 16.52 -2.25 -26.83
CA HIS A 314 15.20 -2.73 -26.51
C HIS A 314 14.82 -2.34 -25.08
N GLU A 315 13.71 -1.66 -24.88
CA GLU A 315 13.17 -1.33 -23.57
C GLU A 315 12.52 -2.57 -22.98
N LEU A 316 12.97 -2.99 -21.79
CA LEU A 316 12.33 -4.06 -21.02
C LEU A 316 11.18 -3.50 -20.16
N ARG A 317 9.98 -3.90 -20.49
CA ARG A 317 8.74 -3.49 -19.81
C ARG A 317 8.53 -4.28 -18.52
N ILE A 318 9.33 -3.95 -17.48
CA ILE A 318 9.26 -4.64 -16.17
C ILE A 318 7.89 -4.52 -15.50
N ASP A 319 7.13 -3.46 -15.80
CA ASP A 319 5.75 -3.26 -15.37
C ASP A 319 4.81 -4.34 -15.95
N ARG A 320 4.92 -4.59 -17.25
CA ARG A 320 4.12 -5.61 -17.94
C ARG A 320 4.55 -7.02 -17.57
N TRP A 321 5.85 -7.22 -17.44
CA TRP A 321 6.42 -8.50 -17.03
C TRP A 321 5.93 -8.90 -15.63
N SER A 322 5.99 -7.98 -14.64
CA SER A 322 5.49 -8.22 -13.29
C SER A 322 4.00 -8.57 -13.26
N LEU A 323 3.17 -7.85 -14.06
CA LEU A 323 1.73 -8.13 -14.13
C LEU A 323 1.44 -9.47 -14.79
N ALA A 324 2.18 -9.87 -15.82
CA ALA A 324 1.97 -11.13 -16.52
C ALA A 324 2.38 -12.34 -15.67
N GLU A 325 3.54 -12.27 -15.01
CA GLU A 325 4.11 -13.42 -14.30
C GLU A 325 3.63 -13.51 -12.84
N LEU A 326 3.44 -12.37 -12.18
CA LEU A 326 3.17 -12.32 -10.74
C LEU A 326 1.76 -11.81 -10.41
N ALA A 327 1.00 -11.35 -11.41
CA ALA A 327 -0.33 -10.73 -11.27
C ALA A 327 -0.35 -9.53 -10.29
N VAL A 328 0.82 -8.91 -10.05
CA VAL A 328 0.97 -7.72 -9.19
C VAL A 328 1.80 -6.64 -9.91
N PRO A 329 1.56 -5.35 -9.62
CA PRO A 329 2.37 -4.28 -10.18
C PRO A 329 3.81 -4.36 -9.64
N VAL A 330 4.78 -3.97 -10.48
CA VAL A 330 6.17 -3.85 -10.04
C VAL A 330 6.28 -2.83 -8.90
N TYR A 331 7.17 -3.10 -7.95
CA TYR A 331 7.40 -2.20 -6.82
C TYR A 331 7.78 -0.79 -7.32
N PRO A 332 7.06 0.28 -6.93
CA PRO A 332 7.09 1.57 -7.63
C PRO A 332 8.23 2.50 -7.18
N GLN A 333 9.42 1.98 -6.97
CA GLN A 333 10.60 2.79 -6.62
C GLN A 333 11.81 2.42 -7.45
N ALA A 334 12.55 3.44 -7.92
CA ALA A 334 13.78 3.25 -8.70
C ALA A 334 14.79 2.35 -7.98
N ARG A 335 14.89 2.45 -6.66
CA ARG A 335 15.75 1.60 -5.85
C ARG A 335 15.51 0.10 -6.11
N PHE A 336 14.26 -0.35 -6.05
CA PHE A 336 13.90 -1.73 -6.30
C PHE A 336 14.14 -2.13 -7.76
N GLN A 337 13.74 -1.27 -8.69
CA GLN A 337 13.85 -1.50 -10.12
C GLN A 337 15.33 -1.52 -10.59
N LEU A 338 16.20 -0.74 -9.95
CA LEU A 338 17.67 -0.85 -10.14
C LEU A 338 18.21 -2.20 -9.70
N GLY A 339 17.66 -2.79 -8.64
CA GLY A 339 18.03 -4.15 -8.25
C GLY A 339 17.66 -5.20 -9.29
N ILE A 340 16.52 -5.02 -10.00
CA ILE A 340 16.16 -5.85 -11.15
C ILE A 340 17.19 -5.65 -12.27
N ALA A 341 17.53 -4.39 -12.61
CA ALA A 341 18.53 -4.08 -13.63
C ALA A 341 19.91 -4.68 -13.29
N GLN A 342 20.31 -4.65 -12.02
CA GLN A 342 21.55 -5.27 -11.55
C GLN A 342 21.56 -6.78 -11.74
N LYS A 343 20.46 -7.47 -11.46
CA LYS A 343 20.34 -8.92 -11.68
C LYS A 343 20.38 -9.27 -13.17
N ILE A 344 19.72 -8.47 -14.00
CA ILE A 344 19.76 -8.64 -15.45
C ILE A 344 21.19 -8.42 -15.96
N ALA A 345 21.84 -7.32 -15.54
CA ALA A 345 23.21 -7.02 -15.94
C ALA A 345 24.20 -8.15 -15.63
N ALA A 346 23.97 -8.88 -14.54
CA ALA A 346 24.80 -10.03 -14.15
C ALA A 346 24.61 -11.27 -15.05
N GLN A 347 23.54 -11.33 -15.86
CA GLN A 347 23.25 -12.43 -16.79
C GLN A 347 23.81 -12.15 -18.20
N LEU A 348 24.11 -10.88 -18.51
CA LEU A 348 24.59 -10.50 -19.83
C LEU A 348 26.08 -10.83 -19.99
N GLU A 349 26.45 -11.31 -21.17
CA GLU A 349 27.85 -11.56 -21.51
C GLU A 349 28.66 -10.26 -21.62
N SER A 350 28.02 -9.19 -22.10
CA SER A 350 28.63 -7.87 -22.21
C SER A 350 28.10 -6.91 -21.16
N PRO A 351 28.93 -6.47 -20.20
CA PRO A 351 28.50 -5.47 -19.18
C PRO A 351 28.06 -4.12 -19.76
N ALA A 352 28.47 -3.79 -20.99
CA ALA A 352 28.10 -2.56 -21.68
C ALA A 352 26.74 -2.64 -22.40
N ALA A 353 26.16 -3.85 -22.54
CA ALA A 353 24.94 -4.06 -23.30
C ALA A 353 23.65 -3.78 -22.51
N ILE A 354 23.74 -3.07 -21.41
CA ILE A 354 22.62 -2.58 -20.62
C ILE A 354 22.79 -1.09 -20.37
N ARG A 355 21.72 -0.34 -20.51
CA ARG A 355 21.64 1.05 -20.07
C ARG A 355 20.35 1.27 -19.29
N VAL A 356 20.38 2.17 -18.33
CA VAL A 356 19.28 2.41 -17.42
C VAL A 356 19.04 3.90 -17.31
N LYS A 357 17.80 4.32 -17.51
CA LYS A 357 17.36 5.67 -17.23
C LYS A 357 16.64 5.72 -15.91
N ILE A 358 17.20 6.39 -14.91
CA ILE A 358 16.52 6.71 -13.68
C ILE A 358 15.69 7.97 -13.89
N ARG A 359 14.40 7.89 -13.60
CA ARG A 359 13.51 9.03 -13.58
C ARG A 359 13.14 9.31 -12.13
N GLY A 360 13.65 10.38 -11.58
CA GLY A 360 13.42 10.83 -10.22
C GLY A 360 11.95 11.14 -9.94
N VAL A 361 11.65 11.46 -8.69
CA VAL A 361 10.31 11.90 -8.27
C VAL A 361 9.91 13.15 -9.05
N SER A 362 8.66 13.22 -9.48
CA SER A 362 8.13 14.36 -10.23
C SER A 362 8.04 15.61 -9.35
N ASN A 363 8.29 16.77 -9.94
CA ASN A 363 7.88 18.02 -9.33
C ASN A 363 6.34 18.07 -9.32
N ARG A 364 5.72 18.24 -8.16
CA ARG A 364 4.26 18.18 -8.02
C ARG A 364 3.51 19.22 -8.87
N ARG A 365 4.12 20.39 -9.10
CA ARG A 365 3.50 21.50 -9.84
C ARG A 365 3.74 21.43 -11.35
N SER A 366 4.98 21.10 -11.77
CA SER A 366 5.33 21.07 -13.20
C SER A 366 5.21 19.68 -13.83
N GLY A 367 5.21 18.63 -13.02
CA GLY A 367 5.30 17.24 -13.47
C GLY A 367 6.67 16.84 -14.01
N GLN A 368 7.63 17.75 -14.03
CA GLN A 368 8.98 17.47 -14.53
C GLN A 368 9.72 16.51 -13.61
N ARG A 369 10.61 15.72 -14.21
CA ARG A 369 11.45 14.74 -13.51
C ARG A 369 12.90 14.98 -13.86
N HIS A 370 13.77 14.84 -12.89
CA HIS A 370 15.20 14.73 -13.16
C HIS A 370 15.47 13.34 -13.75
N GLU A 371 16.21 13.29 -14.85
CA GLU A 371 16.58 12.03 -15.53
C GLU A 371 18.10 11.85 -15.46
N THR A 372 18.53 10.63 -15.14
CA THR A 372 19.95 10.26 -15.10
C THR A 372 20.14 8.95 -15.83
N TRP A 373 21.08 8.92 -16.76
CA TRP A 373 21.49 7.70 -17.44
C TRP A 373 22.61 7.00 -16.67
N LEU A 374 22.55 5.69 -16.62
CA LEU A 374 23.59 4.78 -16.16
C LEU A 374 23.96 3.88 -17.34
N LEU A 375 25.22 3.86 -17.71
CA LEU A 375 25.73 3.13 -18.86
C LEU A 375 26.53 1.90 -18.38
N GLY A 376 25.99 0.72 -18.66
CA GLY A 376 26.63 -0.54 -18.32
C GLY A 376 26.50 -0.97 -16.86
N ALA A 377 26.87 -2.20 -16.59
CA ALA A 377 26.72 -2.87 -15.30
C ALA A 377 27.47 -2.16 -14.16
N ASN A 378 28.60 -1.54 -14.43
CA ASN A 378 29.42 -0.90 -13.39
C ASN A 378 28.72 0.34 -12.79
N GLU A 379 28.16 1.21 -13.62
CA GLU A 379 27.44 2.39 -13.13
C GLU A 379 26.16 1.99 -12.40
N ILE A 380 25.45 0.96 -12.88
CA ILE A 380 24.27 0.40 -12.20
C ILE A 380 24.65 -0.10 -10.81
N ASN A 381 25.73 -0.87 -10.70
CA ASN A 381 26.21 -1.38 -9.42
C ASN A 381 26.63 -0.25 -8.46
N GLN A 382 27.29 0.79 -8.98
CA GLN A 382 27.65 1.96 -8.19
C GLN A 382 26.41 2.71 -7.70
N ALA A 383 25.44 2.99 -8.58
CA ALA A 383 24.20 3.68 -8.24
C ALA A 383 23.40 2.92 -7.18
N THR A 384 23.35 1.59 -7.26
CA THR A 384 22.63 0.75 -6.30
C THR A 384 23.19 0.90 -4.88
N ARG A 385 24.50 1.10 -4.72
CA ARG A 385 25.18 1.27 -3.42
C ARG A 385 24.85 2.61 -2.72
N HIS A 386 24.34 3.60 -3.45
CA HIS A 386 24.00 4.91 -2.87
C HIS A 386 22.67 4.91 -2.12
N TYR A 387 21.86 3.84 -2.26
CA TYR A 387 20.63 3.70 -1.47
C TYR A 387 20.94 3.07 -0.12
N TRP A 388 20.45 3.70 0.95
CA TRP A 388 20.65 3.19 2.32
C TRP A 388 19.94 1.85 2.58
N LEU A 389 18.88 1.55 1.83
CA LEU A 389 18.24 0.24 1.78
C LEU A 389 18.59 -0.41 0.45
N LEU A 390 19.43 -1.44 0.47
CA LEU A 390 19.76 -2.18 -0.72
C LEU A 390 18.52 -2.87 -1.30
N PRO A 391 18.32 -2.80 -2.62
CA PRO A 391 17.24 -3.50 -3.27
C PRO A 391 17.41 -5.02 -3.14
N LYS A 392 16.31 -5.73 -2.95
CA LYS A 392 16.22 -7.20 -3.09
C LYS A 392 14.99 -7.50 -3.92
N PRO A 393 15.09 -7.46 -5.23
CA PRO A 393 14.07 -7.91 -6.14
C PRO A 393 13.99 -9.44 -6.18
#